data_cd079ab34590c4908a32b070a59a64cb
#
_entry.id   cd079ab34590c4908a32b070a59a64cb
#
_cell.length_a   1.000
_cell.length_b   1.000
_cell.length_c   1.000
_cell.angle_alpha   90.00
_cell.angle_beta   90.00
_cell.angle_gamma   90.00
#
_symmetry.space_group_name_H-M   'P 1'
#
loop_
_entity.id
_entity.type
_entity.pdbx_description
1 polymer ?
#
loop_
_entity_poly.entity_id
_entity_poly.type
_entity_poly.pdbx_seq_one_letter_code
_entity_poly.pdbx_strand_id
1 'polypeptide(L)'
;MENNNEEFRTDILKGLSNPIQKSIPSKYLYDSKGSYLFEQITVQPEYYPTRTENSILEEYSTNILHNISKEIILIEMGSGSSKKTKHLFDSILKKQDKLYYFPIDISFNFLDSVVNDLETKNQNIRVKGIPNDYINGIKDCNNILFENNFKFDSFSRLIVFFGSSIGNFEIDEARDFLKAVRMNMNDKDFLLVGFDMIKDEFLMEHAYNDKAGFTAQFNLNILSRMNRELGCNFDLSEYIHSAFFNKKEDRIEMHLKSKSDQEFIISGCDRIFKISQGETIHTERSYKYSIEKIQELAIRSGFTLEEIFSDKNNWFNLVMLKPC
;
A
#
# COMPACT_ATOMS: atom_id res chain seq x y z
N MET A 1 17.05 14.40 1.15
CA MET A 1 17.52 13.45 0.11
C MET A 1 18.64 12.53 0.62
N GLU A 2 19.63 13.01 1.37
CA GLU A 2 20.73 12.16 1.89
C GLU A 2 20.26 11.08 2.87
N ASN A 3 19.37 11.37 3.80
CA ASN A 3 18.86 10.39 4.77
C ASN A 3 18.10 9.20 4.12
N ASN A 4 17.36 9.44 3.04
CA ASN A 4 16.62 8.38 2.34
C ASN A 4 17.56 7.38 1.61
N ASN A 5 18.71 7.86 1.10
CA ASN A 5 19.65 6.99 0.43
C ASN A 5 20.44 6.10 1.41
N GLU A 6 20.65 6.56 2.64
CA GLU A 6 21.35 5.78 3.67
C GLU A 6 20.48 4.66 4.23
N GLU A 7 19.17 4.92 4.47
CA GLU A 7 18.20 3.90 4.84
C GLU A 7 18.06 2.85 3.72
N PHE A 8 17.90 3.31 2.48
CA PHE A 8 17.80 2.42 1.32
C PHE A 8 19.02 1.50 1.22
N ARG A 9 20.23 2.06 1.32
CA ARG A 9 21.48 1.29 1.32
C ARG A 9 21.51 0.25 2.44
N THR A 10 21.16 0.64 3.66
CA THR A 10 21.18 -0.22 4.84
C THR A 10 20.24 -1.39 4.68
N ASP A 11 19.00 -1.15 4.24
CA ASP A 11 18.00 -2.18 4.01
C ASP A 11 18.44 -3.15 2.90
N ILE A 12 19.02 -2.64 1.80
CA ILE A 12 19.55 -3.46 0.70
C ILE A 12 20.71 -4.34 1.17
N LEU A 13 21.69 -3.77 1.90
CA LEU A 13 22.81 -4.52 2.43
C LEU A 13 22.34 -5.65 3.35
N LYS A 14 21.39 -5.37 4.22
CA LYS A 14 20.81 -6.36 5.14
C LYS A 14 20.08 -7.47 4.35
N GLY A 15 19.22 -7.12 3.42
CA GLY A 15 18.41 -8.07 2.68
C GLY A 15 19.22 -8.96 1.73
N LEU A 16 20.18 -8.38 1.00
CA LEU A 16 21.04 -9.13 0.07
C LEU A 16 22.14 -9.94 0.77
N SER A 17 22.41 -9.67 2.04
CA SER A 17 23.35 -10.45 2.85
C SER A 17 22.71 -11.65 3.54
N ASN A 18 21.38 -11.80 3.45
CA ASN A 18 20.70 -12.96 4.05
C ASN A 18 21.08 -14.25 3.32
N PRO A 19 21.67 -15.23 4.02
CA PRO A 19 22.17 -16.47 3.41
C PRO A 19 21.05 -17.47 3.03
N ILE A 20 19.84 -17.31 3.59
CA ILE A 20 18.72 -18.22 3.35
C ILE A 20 17.91 -17.74 2.14
N GLN A 21 17.47 -16.50 2.16
CA GLN A 21 16.69 -15.88 1.09
C GLN A 21 17.08 -14.41 0.97
N LYS A 22 17.69 -14.03 -0.14
CA LYS A 22 17.92 -12.63 -0.44
C LYS A 22 16.60 -11.90 -0.63
N SER A 23 16.50 -10.68 -0.12
CA SER A 23 15.27 -9.90 -0.21
C SER A 23 15.53 -8.40 -0.36
N ILE A 24 14.56 -7.71 -0.89
CA ILE A 24 14.52 -6.24 -1.00
C ILE A 24 13.13 -5.81 -0.48
N PRO A 25 13.03 -4.86 0.46
CA PRO A 25 11.73 -4.37 0.93
C PRO A 25 10.89 -3.76 -0.20
N SER A 26 9.61 -4.13 -0.27
CA SER A 26 8.70 -3.72 -1.35
C SER A 26 8.46 -2.21 -1.45
N LYS A 27 8.66 -1.45 -0.36
CA LYS A 27 8.58 0.02 -0.38
C LYS A 27 9.49 0.67 -1.44
N TYR A 28 10.58 0.00 -1.82
CA TYR A 28 11.52 0.50 -2.82
C TYR A 28 11.10 0.26 -4.26
N LEU A 29 10.05 -0.50 -4.51
CA LEU A 29 9.44 -0.63 -5.83
C LEU A 29 8.79 0.67 -6.33
N TYR A 30 8.38 1.55 -5.42
CA TYR A 30 7.55 2.74 -5.69
C TYR A 30 8.37 4.04 -5.83
N ASP A 31 9.40 4.04 -6.70
CA ASP A 31 9.94 5.30 -7.24
C ASP A 31 8.98 5.89 -8.31
N SER A 32 9.28 7.03 -8.88
CA SER A 32 8.40 7.67 -9.88
C SER A 32 8.06 6.74 -11.05
N LYS A 33 9.04 5.93 -11.51
CA LYS A 33 8.82 4.94 -12.59
C LYS A 33 8.01 3.75 -12.08
N GLY A 34 8.29 3.26 -10.87
CA GLY A 34 7.55 2.18 -10.24
C GLY A 34 6.08 2.56 -10.01
N SER A 35 5.81 3.77 -9.50
CA SER A 35 4.45 4.27 -9.33
C SER A 35 3.69 4.36 -10.66
N TYR A 36 4.34 4.83 -11.73
CA TYR A 36 3.76 4.80 -13.07
C TYR A 36 3.45 3.37 -13.54
N LEU A 37 4.39 2.43 -13.38
CA LEU A 37 4.20 1.02 -13.76
C LEU A 37 3.07 0.37 -12.95
N PHE A 38 2.96 0.69 -11.67
CA PHE A 38 1.86 0.20 -10.83
C PHE A 38 0.50 0.72 -11.33
N GLU A 39 0.38 1.99 -11.73
CA GLU A 39 -0.85 2.49 -12.38
C GLU A 39 -1.18 1.69 -13.67
N GLN A 40 -0.18 1.26 -14.45
CA GLN A 40 -0.41 0.39 -15.62
C GLN A 40 -0.85 -1.02 -15.20
N ILE A 41 -0.33 -1.56 -14.10
CA ILE A 41 -0.79 -2.84 -13.54
C ILE A 41 -2.25 -2.77 -13.13
N THR A 42 -2.67 -1.70 -12.46
CA THR A 42 -4.04 -1.56 -11.94
C THR A 42 -5.14 -1.61 -13.00
N VAL A 43 -4.79 -1.34 -14.26
CA VAL A 43 -5.73 -1.36 -15.39
C VAL A 43 -5.65 -2.66 -16.22
N GLN A 44 -4.75 -3.59 -15.87
CA GLN A 44 -4.65 -4.86 -16.59
C GLN A 44 -5.87 -5.76 -16.31
N PRO A 45 -6.33 -6.53 -17.30
CA PRO A 45 -7.45 -7.46 -17.12
C PRO A 45 -7.20 -8.51 -16.02
N GLU A 46 -5.97 -8.95 -15.86
CA GLU A 46 -5.57 -9.94 -14.86
C GLU A 46 -5.59 -9.37 -13.44
N TYR A 47 -5.30 -8.07 -13.26
CA TYR A 47 -5.19 -7.45 -11.94
C TYR A 47 -6.58 -7.10 -11.36
N TYR A 48 -7.26 -8.10 -10.81
CA TYR A 48 -8.61 -7.95 -10.24
C TYR A 48 -8.69 -7.05 -8.99
N PRO A 49 -7.66 -6.91 -8.11
CA PRO A 49 -7.83 -6.25 -6.82
C PRO A 49 -8.37 -4.83 -6.94
N THR A 50 -7.80 -4.00 -7.81
CA THR A 50 -8.22 -2.59 -7.98
C THR A 50 -9.66 -2.46 -8.42
N ARG A 51 -10.10 -3.21 -9.46
CA ARG A 51 -11.48 -3.08 -9.94
C ARG A 51 -12.49 -3.71 -9.01
N THR A 52 -12.11 -4.75 -8.24
CA THR A 52 -12.99 -5.37 -7.24
C THR A 52 -13.19 -4.42 -6.06
N GLU A 53 -12.11 -3.86 -5.51
CA GLU A 53 -12.21 -2.84 -4.46
C GLU A 53 -13.00 -1.61 -4.91
N ASN A 54 -12.78 -1.15 -6.15
CA ASN A 54 -13.55 -0.04 -6.72
C ASN A 54 -15.04 -0.35 -6.78
N SER A 55 -15.44 -1.58 -7.18
CA SER A 55 -16.85 -1.97 -7.23
C SER A 55 -17.52 -1.99 -5.85
N ILE A 56 -16.77 -2.37 -4.80
CA ILE A 56 -17.27 -2.30 -3.42
C ILE A 56 -17.49 -0.84 -3.01
N LEU A 57 -16.53 0.05 -3.30
CA LEU A 57 -16.67 1.47 -2.99
C LEU A 57 -17.83 2.12 -3.75
N GLU A 58 -18.00 1.77 -5.03
CA GLU A 58 -19.13 2.24 -5.85
C GLU A 58 -20.49 1.81 -5.26
N GLU A 59 -20.61 0.56 -4.84
CA GLU A 59 -21.85 -0.02 -4.31
C GLU A 59 -22.14 0.44 -2.88
N TYR A 60 -21.11 0.48 -2.00
CA TYR A 60 -21.30 0.61 -0.56
C TYR A 60 -20.81 1.95 0.04
N SER A 61 -20.35 2.93 -0.77
CA SER A 61 -19.81 4.19 -0.22
C SER A 61 -20.77 4.92 0.74
N THR A 62 -22.07 4.86 0.49
CA THR A 62 -23.09 5.45 1.38
C THR A 62 -23.25 4.62 2.67
N ASN A 63 -23.22 3.29 2.58
CA ASN A 63 -23.35 2.38 3.71
C ASN A 63 -22.12 2.51 4.63
N ILE A 64 -20.91 2.59 4.07
CA ILE A 64 -19.65 2.81 4.80
C ILE A 64 -19.78 4.03 5.73
N LEU A 65 -20.51 5.05 5.32
CA LEU A 65 -20.67 6.29 6.10
C LEU A 65 -21.87 6.28 7.05
N HIS A 66 -22.71 5.21 7.03
CA HIS A 66 -23.97 5.20 7.76
C HIS A 66 -23.78 5.35 9.27
N ASN A 67 -22.80 4.66 9.82
CA ASN A 67 -22.52 4.66 11.28
C ASN A 67 -21.70 5.87 11.74
N ILE A 68 -21.27 6.75 10.84
CA ILE A 68 -20.50 7.94 11.19
C ILE A 68 -21.46 9.11 11.33
N SER A 69 -21.81 9.46 12.55
CA SER A 69 -22.84 10.49 12.86
C SER A 69 -22.33 11.92 12.82
N LYS A 70 -21.00 12.13 12.88
CA LYS A 70 -20.36 13.44 12.91
C LYS A 70 -19.90 13.87 11.53
N GLU A 71 -19.43 15.12 11.43
CA GLU A 71 -18.67 15.60 10.29
C GLU A 71 -17.43 14.72 10.07
N ILE A 72 -17.11 14.43 8.82
CA ILE A 72 -16.06 13.47 8.47
C ILE A 72 -14.85 14.23 7.95
N ILE A 73 -13.68 13.93 8.52
CA ILE A 73 -12.37 14.24 7.96
C ILE A 73 -11.81 12.94 7.39
N LEU A 74 -11.42 12.95 6.12
CA LEU A 74 -10.91 11.79 5.42
C LEU A 74 -9.38 11.82 5.36
N ILE A 75 -8.74 10.73 5.82
CA ILE A 75 -7.28 10.53 5.77
C ILE A 75 -7.03 9.26 4.97
N GLU A 76 -6.22 9.31 3.92
CA GLU A 76 -5.91 8.14 3.10
C GLU A 76 -4.43 7.80 3.16
N MET A 77 -4.12 6.60 3.61
CA MET A 77 -2.76 6.06 3.66
C MET A 77 -2.42 5.39 2.32
N GLY A 78 -1.35 5.84 1.66
CA GLY A 78 -0.96 5.33 0.34
C GLY A 78 -1.97 5.72 -0.73
N SER A 79 -2.26 7.02 -0.84
CA SER A 79 -3.35 7.53 -1.67
C SER A 79 -3.19 7.24 -3.17
N GLY A 80 -1.96 7.08 -3.66
CA GLY A 80 -1.71 6.92 -5.07
C GLY A 80 -2.46 7.99 -5.88
N SER A 81 -3.24 7.56 -6.88
CA SER A 81 -4.03 8.48 -7.73
C SER A 81 -5.35 8.95 -7.11
N SER A 82 -5.73 8.51 -5.92
CA SER A 82 -7.00 8.79 -5.23
C SER A 82 -8.28 8.53 -6.08
N LYS A 83 -8.16 7.77 -7.17
CA LYS A 83 -9.30 7.54 -8.09
C LYS A 83 -10.45 6.80 -7.44
N LYS A 84 -10.15 5.79 -6.63
CA LYS A 84 -11.17 4.99 -5.91
C LYS A 84 -11.87 5.80 -4.82
N THR A 85 -11.12 6.65 -4.16
CA THR A 85 -11.57 7.46 -3.01
C THR A 85 -12.64 8.49 -3.40
N LYS A 86 -12.78 8.80 -4.70
CA LYS A 86 -13.84 9.68 -5.22
C LYS A 86 -15.25 9.20 -4.85
N HIS A 87 -15.50 7.89 -4.78
CA HIS A 87 -16.80 7.37 -4.34
C HIS A 87 -17.14 7.79 -2.91
N LEU A 88 -16.12 7.87 -2.03
CA LEU A 88 -16.30 8.40 -0.67
C LEU A 88 -16.49 9.91 -0.67
N PHE A 89 -15.77 10.66 -1.52
CA PHE A 89 -15.96 12.13 -1.62
C PHE A 89 -17.41 12.47 -1.92
N ASP A 90 -17.98 11.86 -2.95
CA ASP A 90 -19.37 12.10 -3.37
C ASP A 90 -20.37 11.75 -2.27
N SER A 91 -20.13 10.65 -1.56
CA SER A 91 -20.99 10.21 -0.47
C SER A 91 -20.86 11.07 0.78
N ILE A 92 -19.65 11.56 1.12
CA ILE A 92 -19.42 12.47 2.24
C ILE A 92 -20.06 13.85 1.94
N LEU A 93 -19.88 14.37 0.73
CA LEU A 93 -20.45 15.68 0.35
C LEU A 93 -21.97 15.69 0.24
N LYS A 94 -22.64 14.54 0.23
CA LYS A 94 -24.11 14.46 0.43
C LYS A 94 -24.52 14.65 1.88
N LYS A 95 -23.60 14.48 2.84
CA LYS A 95 -23.86 14.60 4.29
C LYS A 95 -23.37 15.91 4.88
N GLN A 96 -22.39 16.56 4.25
CA GLN A 96 -21.75 17.78 4.71
C GLN A 96 -21.34 18.71 3.56
N ASP A 97 -21.28 20.01 3.79
CA ASP A 97 -21.01 21.01 2.76
C ASP A 97 -19.54 21.02 2.30
N LYS A 98 -18.61 20.59 3.14
CA LYS A 98 -17.17 20.61 2.89
C LYS A 98 -16.51 19.31 3.34
N LEU A 99 -15.52 18.87 2.58
CA LEU A 99 -14.67 17.73 2.92
C LEU A 99 -13.23 18.21 3.13
N TYR A 100 -12.64 17.85 4.26
CA TYR A 100 -11.19 17.93 4.48
C TYR A 100 -10.58 16.58 4.18
N TYR A 101 -9.66 16.55 3.21
CA TYR A 101 -9.02 15.33 2.74
C TYR A 101 -7.51 15.43 2.87
N PHE A 102 -6.91 14.44 3.52
CA PHE A 102 -5.48 14.32 3.78
C PHE A 102 -4.92 13.05 3.12
N PRO A 103 -4.53 13.11 1.84
CA PRO A 103 -3.81 12.01 1.21
C PRO A 103 -2.37 11.96 1.73
N ILE A 104 -1.94 10.77 2.17
CA ILE A 104 -0.58 10.47 2.63
C ILE A 104 0.09 9.57 1.59
N ASP A 105 1.24 9.96 1.07
CA ASP A 105 2.04 9.15 0.16
C ASP A 105 3.52 9.54 0.25
N ILE A 106 4.41 8.57 0.07
CA ILE A 106 5.86 8.81 0.07
C ILE A 106 6.36 9.48 -1.21
N SER A 107 5.59 9.41 -2.29
CA SER A 107 5.92 9.98 -3.60
C SER A 107 5.45 11.42 -3.71
N PHE A 108 6.30 12.37 -3.26
CA PHE A 108 5.98 13.80 -3.24
C PHE A 108 5.46 14.34 -4.58
N ASN A 109 6.17 14.09 -5.68
CA ASN A 109 5.79 14.63 -7.00
C ASN A 109 4.44 14.09 -7.49
N PHE A 110 4.14 12.83 -7.19
CA PHE A 110 2.88 12.22 -7.55
C PHE A 110 1.74 12.78 -6.69
N LEU A 111 1.96 12.88 -5.40
CA LEU A 111 1.02 13.46 -4.44
C LEU A 111 0.64 14.90 -4.81
N ASP A 112 1.63 15.75 -5.13
CA ASP A 112 1.40 17.16 -5.51
C ASP A 112 0.52 17.27 -6.76
N SER A 113 0.75 16.41 -7.76
CA SER A 113 -0.10 16.39 -8.97
C SER A 113 -1.55 15.99 -8.67
N VAL A 114 -1.77 15.05 -7.73
CA VAL A 114 -3.12 14.61 -7.31
C VAL A 114 -3.84 15.71 -6.54
N VAL A 115 -3.14 16.40 -5.62
CA VAL A 115 -3.68 17.51 -4.85
C VAL A 115 -4.17 18.62 -5.78
N ASN A 116 -3.33 19.07 -6.72
CA ASN A 116 -3.66 20.11 -7.67
C ASN A 116 -4.86 19.74 -8.57
N ASP A 117 -4.95 18.47 -9.01
CA ASP A 117 -6.10 18.00 -9.81
C ASP A 117 -7.41 18.01 -9.00
N LEU A 118 -7.36 17.58 -7.75
CA LEU A 118 -8.55 17.53 -6.88
C LEU A 118 -9.06 18.91 -6.49
N GLU A 119 -8.18 19.84 -6.11
CA GLU A 119 -8.57 21.21 -5.72
C GLU A 119 -9.14 22.01 -6.88
N THR A 120 -8.61 21.82 -8.09
CA THR A 120 -9.12 22.52 -9.29
C THR A 120 -10.50 22.02 -9.71
N LYS A 121 -10.81 20.74 -9.48
CA LYS A 121 -12.08 20.12 -9.91
C LYS A 121 -13.20 20.21 -8.89
N ASN A 122 -12.88 20.43 -7.60
CA ASN A 122 -13.85 20.30 -6.51
C ASN A 122 -13.75 21.46 -5.51
N GLN A 123 -14.62 22.45 -5.66
CA GLN A 123 -14.63 23.62 -4.77
C GLN A 123 -14.98 23.31 -3.30
N ASN A 124 -15.65 22.19 -3.05
CA ASN A 124 -16.08 21.77 -1.71
C ASN A 124 -15.09 20.82 -1.02
N ILE A 125 -13.97 20.46 -1.68
CA ILE A 125 -12.91 19.63 -1.09
C ILE A 125 -11.71 20.52 -0.77
N ARG A 126 -11.22 20.42 0.46
CA ARG A 126 -9.95 21.02 0.89
C ARG A 126 -8.94 19.89 1.03
N VAL A 127 -7.94 19.89 0.16
CA VAL A 127 -6.93 18.84 0.11
C VAL A 127 -5.64 19.35 0.73
N LYS A 128 -5.05 18.53 1.61
CA LYS A 128 -3.70 18.79 2.12
C LYS A 128 -2.87 17.52 1.97
N GLY A 129 -2.04 17.44 0.95
CA GLY A 129 -1.13 16.33 0.73
C GLY A 129 -0.06 16.25 1.83
N ILE A 130 0.22 15.05 2.30
CA ILE A 130 1.19 14.76 3.37
C ILE A 130 2.26 13.82 2.79
N PRO A 131 3.44 14.35 2.39
CA PRO A 131 4.54 13.54 1.84
C PRO A 131 5.33 12.86 2.95
N ASN A 132 4.80 11.76 3.50
CA ASN A 132 5.41 11.03 4.61
C ASN A 132 5.04 9.53 4.55
N ASP A 133 5.67 8.71 5.42
CA ASP A 133 5.19 7.36 5.68
C ASP A 133 3.81 7.40 6.38
N TYR A 134 3.16 6.24 6.41
CA TYR A 134 1.77 6.15 6.91
C TYR A 134 1.59 6.67 8.33
N ILE A 135 2.45 6.24 9.26
CA ILE A 135 2.30 6.57 10.69
C ILE A 135 2.68 8.01 11.00
N ASN A 136 3.80 8.48 10.46
CA ASN A 136 4.20 9.87 10.62
C ASN A 136 3.24 10.80 9.86
N GLY A 137 2.71 10.38 8.72
CA GLY A 137 1.68 11.13 8.01
C GLY A 137 0.39 11.31 8.82
N ILE A 138 -0.09 10.28 9.54
CA ILE A 138 -1.24 10.43 10.45
C ILE A 138 -0.92 11.43 11.58
N LYS A 139 0.29 11.38 12.16
CA LYS A 139 0.72 12.34 13.19
C LYS A 139 0.75 13.77 12.64
N ASP A 140 1.25 13.95 11.43
CA ASP A 140 1.27 15.26 10.76
C ASP A 140 -0.16 15.77 10.51
N CYS A 141 -1.08 14.91 10.07
CA CYS A 141 -2.50 15.26 9.98
C CYS A 141 -3.06 15.73 11.33
N ASN A 142 -2.75 15.01 12.42
CA ASN A 142 -3.22 15.38 13.77
C ASN A 142 -2.67 16.75 14.20
N ASN A 143 -1.40 17.02 13.94
CA ASN A 143 -0.77 18.31 14.23
C ASN A 143 -1.43 19.44 13.43
N ILE A 144 -1.66 19.24 12.13
CA ILE A 144 -2.32 20.23 11.26
C ILE A 144 -3.74 20.52 11.77
N LEU A 145 -4.51 19.50 12.16
CA LEU A 145 -5.85 19.69 12.71
C LEU A 145 -5.81 20.46 14.03
N PHE A 146 -4.86 20.16 14.90
CA PHE A 146 -4.67 20.86 16.17
C PHE A 146 -4.28 22.33 15.96
N GLU A 147 -3.31 22.62 15.13
CA GLU A 147 -2.82 23.96 14.82
C GLU A 147 -3.90 24.87 14.16
N ASN A 148 -4.83 24.25 13.40
CA ASN A 148 -5.95 24.96 12.79
C ASN A 148 -7.20 24.99 13.68
N ASN A 149 -7.07 24.70 14.98
CA ASN A 149 -8.13 24.78 15.98
C ASN A 149 -9.35 23.90 15.70
N PHE A 150 -9.16 22.77 15.01
CA PHE A 150 -10.23 21.79 14.85
C PHE A 150 -10.58 21.17 16.22
N LYS A 151 -11.88 21.19 16.56
CA LYS A 151 -12.35 20.56 17.81
C LYS A 151 -12.55 19.06 17.57
N PHE A 152 -11.66 18.25 18.10
CA PHE A 152 -11.68 16.78 17.93
C PHE A 152 -13.00 16.11 18.35
N ASP A 153 -13.82 16.78 19.15
CA ASP A 153 -15.15 16.31 19.51
C ASP A 153 -16.24 16.59 18.46
N SER A 154 -16.00 17.47 17.50
CA SER A 154 -16.99 17.88 16.49
C SER A 154 -17.00 17.02 15.24
N PHE A 155 -15.96 16.23 14.99
CA PHE A 155 -15.82 15.40 13.80
C PHE A 155 -15.36 13.97 14.16
N SER A 156 -15.45 13.07 13.18
CA SER A 156 -14.80 11.75 13.19
C SER A 156 -13.81 11.68 12.02
N ARG A 157 -12.64 11.10 12.24
CA ARG A 157 -11.73 10.79 11.14
C ARG A 157 -12.11 9.43 10.57
N LEU A 158 -12.29 9.39 9.27
CA LEU A 158 -12.30 8.15 8.51
C LEU A 158 -10.91 7.98 7.92
N ILE A 159 -10.14 7.06 8.49
CA ILE A 159 -8.82 6.70 7.96
C ILE A 159 -9.02 5.52 7.03
N VAL A 160 -8.50 5.59 5.81
CA VAL A 160 -8.64 4.53 4.83
C VAL A 160 -7.28 3.97 4.41
N PHE A 161 -7.19 2.66 4.22
CA PHE A 161 -6.00 1.95 3.77
C PHE A 161 -6.38 0.92 2.73
N PHE A 162 -6.30 1.31 1.47
CA PHE A 162 -6.80 0.57 0.32
C PHE A 162 -5.75 -0.29 -0.38
N GLY A 163 -6.18 -1.02 -1.42
CA GLY A 163 -5.31 -1.80 -2.29
C GLY A 163 -4.81 -3.11 -1.69
N SER A 164 -5.35 -3.52 -0.54
CA SER A 164 -4.79 -4.64 0.25
C SER A 164 -3.31 -4.44 0.61
N SER A 165 -2.87 -3.19 0.73
CA SER A 165 -1.48 -2.84 1.07
C SER A 165 -1.04 -3.41 2.43
N ILE A 166 -2.00 -3.72 3.31
CA ILE A 166 -1.77 -4.46 4.56
C ILE A 166 -1.13 -5.83 4.32
N GLY A 167 -1.39 -6.45 3.17
CA GLY A 167 -0.82 -7.73 2.78
C GLY A 167 0.68 -7.69 2.44
N ASN A 168 1.26 -6.50 2.28
CA ASN A 168 2.69 -6.35 2.00
C ASN A 168 3.56 -6.42 3.28
N PHE A 169 2.94 -6.38 4.45
CA PHE A 169 3.60 -6.59 5.74
C PHE A 169 3.67 -8.08 6.10
N GLU A 170 4.67 -8.49 6.88
CA GLU A 170 4.57 -9.75 7.62
C GLU A 170 3.44 -9.66 8.66
N ILE A 171 2.89 -10.80 9.08
CA ILE A 171 1.71 -10.83 9.97
C ILE A 171 1.95 -10.04 11.27
N ASP A 172 3.13 -10.19 11.87
CA ASP A 172 3.49 -9.43 13.08
C ASP A 172 3.70 -7.94 12.79
N GLU A 173 4.27 -7.61 11.63
CA GLU A 173 4.43 -6.21 11.17
C GLU A 173 3.06 -5.57 10.91
N ALA A 174 2.12 -6.29 10.27
CA ALA A 174 0.75 -5.83 10.03
C ALA A 174 0.02 -5.52 11.35
N ARG A 175 0.17 -6.41 12.36
CA ARG A 175 -0.36 -6.18 13.70
C ARG A 175 0.24 -4.93 14.34
N ASP A 176 1.54 -4.78 14.32
CA ASP A 176 2.23 -3.66 14.96
C ASP A 176 1.95 -2.33 14.22
N PHE A 177 1.81 -2.38 12.88
CA PHE A 177 1.33 -1.27 12.08
C PHE A 177 -0.09 -0.82 12.50
N LEU A 178 -1.03 -1.76 12.58
CA LEU A 178 -2.40 -1.43 13.00
C LEU A 178 -2.45 -0.90 14.44
N LYS A 179 -1.62 -1.43 15.36
CA LYS A 179 -1.47 -0.85 16.72
C LYS A 179 -0.98 0.60 16.66
N ALA A 180 0.02 0.88 15.81
CA ALA A 180 0.52 2.24 15.66
C ALA A 180 -0.54 3.19 15.07
N VAL A 181 -1.36 2.72 14.13
CA VAL A 181 -2.54 3.46 13.64
C VAL A 181 -3.51 3.72 14.80
N ARG A 182 -3.89 2.67 15.57
CA ARG A 182 -4.81 2.78 16.72
C ARG A 182 -4.35 3.82 17.74
N MET A 183 -3.05 3.86 18.06
CA MET A 183 -2.48 4.83 19.00
C MET A 183 -2.60 6.29 18.54
N ASN A 184 -2.85 6.52 17.26
CA ASN A 184 -3.05 7.85 16.67
C ASN A 184 -4.53 8.17 16.39
N MET A 185 -5.46 7.31 16.84
CA MET A 185 -6.91 7.46 16.67
C MET A 185 -7.62 7.76 17.99
N ASN A 186 -8.76 8.45 17.89
CA ASN A 186 -9.71 8.63 18.98
C ASN A 186 -10.82 7.57 18.90
N ASP A 187 -11.57 7.37 19.96
CA ASP A 187 -12.64 6.36 20.04
C ASP A 187 -13.84 6.63 19.10
N LYS A 188 -13.90 7.82 18.49
CA LYS A 188 -14.93 8.22 17.51
C LYS A 188 -14.49 8.07 16.06
N ASP A 189 -13.25 7.68 15.85
CA ASP A 189 -12.70 7.51 14.52
C ASP A 189 -12.99 6.11 13.97
N PHE A 190 -12.82 5.97 12.68
CA PHE A 190 -13.00 4.71 11.97
C PHE A 190 -11.78 4.45 11.07
N LEU A 191 -11.44 3.17 10.94
CA LEU A 191 -10.40 2.71 10.01
C LEU A 191 -11.03 1.74 9.01
N LEU A 192 -10.96 2.08 7.72
CA LEU A 192 -11.45 1.23 6.63
C LEU A 192 -10.26 0.62 5.89
N VAL A 193 -10.13 -0.70 5.95
CA VAL A 193 -8.98 -1.43 5.39
C VAL A 193 -9.44 -2.37 4.29
N GLY A 194 -8.73 -2.36 3.16
CA GLY A 194 -8.91 -3.31 2.07
C GLY A 194 -8.13 -4.60 2.31
N PHE A 195 -8.79 -5.73 2.16
CA PHE A 195 -8.21 -7.07 2.27
C PHE A 195 -8.50 -7.90 1.04
N ASP A 196 -7.45 -8.37 0.39
CA ASP A 196 -7.55 -9.36 -0.67
C ASP A 196 -7.73 -10.75 -0.06
N MET A 197 -8.82 -11.45 -0.46
CA MET A 197 -9.22 -12.71 0.16
C MET A 197 -8.53 -13.90 -0.49
N ILE A 198 -8.35 -15.01 0.26
CA ILE A 198 -7.93 -16.29 -0.30
C ILE A 198 -9.00 -16.77 -1.29
N LYS A 199 -8.57 -17.16 -2.50
CA LYS A 199 -9.43 -17.63 -3.58
C LYS A 199 -8.69 -18.61 -4.49
N ASP A 200 -9.18 -18.79 -5.72
CA ASP A 200 -8.53 -19.64 -6.72
C ASP A 200 -7.07 -19.19 -6.97
N GLU A 201 -6.14 -20.13 -6.88
CA GLU A 201 -4.70 -19.93 -7.02
C GLU A 201 -4.32 -19.32 -8.38
N PHE A 202 -4.92 -19.86 -9.45
CA PHE A 202 -4.67 -19.39 -10.80
C PHE A 202 -5.06 -17.91 -10.97
N LEU A 203 -6.20 -17.51 -10.39
CA LEU A 203 -6.64 -16.13 -10.42
C LEU A 203 -5.67 -15.21 -9.67
N MET A 204 -5.21 -15.64 -8.49
CA MET A 204 -4.27 -14.87 -7.69
C MET A 204 -2.91 -14.72 -8.36
N GLU A 205 -2.36 -15.80 -8.92
CA GLU A 205 -1.06 -15.76 -9.61
C GLU A 205 -1.09 -14.93 -10.89
N HIS A 206 -2.19 -15.02 -11.68
CA HIS A 206 -2.33 -14.24 -12.91
C HIS A 206 -2.37 -12.74 -12.66
N ALA A 207 -2.87 -12.30 -11.51
CA ALA A 207 -2.88 -10.89 -11.14
C ALA A 207 -1.45 -10.31 -11.00
N TYR A 208 -0.47 -11.15 -10.72
CA TYR A 208 0.95 -10.75 -10.58
C TYR A 208 1.83 -11.22 -11.76
N ASN A 209 1.21 -11.77 -12.81
CA ASN A 209 1.87 -12.25 -14.03
C ASN A 209 1.07 -11.79 -15.28
N ASP A 210 0.79 -10.48 -15.38
CA ASP A 210 0.02 -9.91 -16.47
C ASP A 210 0.70 -10.16 -17.83
N LYS A 211 -0.11 -10.46 -18.85
CA LYS A 211 0.38 -10.76 -20.21
C LYS A 211 1.09 -9.59 -20.88
N ALA A 212 0.74 -8.36 -20.50
CA ALA A 212 1.40 -7.15 -21.01
C ALA A 212 2.80 -6.95 -20.39
N GLY A 213 3.14 -7.66 -19.31
CA GLY A 213 4.45 -7.63 -18.67
C GLY A 213 4.73 -6.39 -17.83
N PHE A 214 3.71 -5.64 -17.43
CA PHE A 214 3.90 -4.47 -16.58
C PHE A 214 4.37 -4.86 -15.18
N THR A 215 3.85 -5.96 -14.61
CA THR A 215 4.32 -6.46 -13.31
C THR A 215 5.77 -6.91 -13.37
N ALA A 216 6.18 -7.56 -14.44
CA ALA A 216 7.59 -7.92 -14.64
C ALA A 216 8.49 -6.69 -14.73
N GLN A 217 8.07 -5.65 -15.46
CA GLN A 217 8.80 -4.38 -15.56
C GLN A 217 8.85 -3.66 -14.20
N PHE A 218 7.76 -3.65 -13.45
CA PHE A 218 7.67 -3.08 -12.10
C PHE A 218 8.66 -3.76 -11.15
N ASN A 219 8.70 -5.10 -11.17
CA ASN A 219 9.61 -5.86 -10.35
C ASN A 219 11.08 -5.62 -10.74
N LEU A 220 11.42 -5.65 -12.04
CA LEU A 220 12.78 -5.38 -12.53
C LEU A 220 13.23 -3.94 -12.28
N ASN A 221 12.30 -2.99 -12.15
CA ASN A 221 12.62 -1.60 -11.90
C ASN A 221 13.42 -1.39 -10.61
N ILE A 222 13.27 -2.28 -9.60
CA ILE A 222 14.02 -2.17 -8.35
C ILE A 222 15.54 -2.28 -8.59
N LEU A 223 15.99 -3.17 -9.48
CA LEU A 223 17.40 -3.30 -9.83
C LEU A 223 17.89 -2.07 -10.60
N SER A 224 17.06 -1.53 -11.50
CA SER A 224 17.34 -0.28 -12.20
C SER A 224 17.51 0.89 -11.22
N ARG A 225 16.64 0.96 -10.20
CA ARG A 225 16.73 1.94 -9.13
C ARG A 225 18.02 1.80 -8.32
N MET A 226 18.37 0.57 -7.95
CA MET A 226 19.61 0.29 -7.21
C MET A 226 20.84 0.67 -8.03
N ASN A 227 20.85 0.39 -9.33
CA ASN A 227 21.94 0.82 -10.21
C ASN A 227 22.08 2.35 -10.21
N ARG A 228 20.96 3.07 -10.30
CA ARG A 228 20.93 4.54 -10.36
C ARG A 228 21.25 5.20 -9.01
N GLU A 229 20.69 4.71 -7.92
CA GLU A 229 20.72 5.40 -6.61
C GLU A 229 21.81 4.89 -5.69
N LEU A 230 22.19 3.61 -5.82
CA LEU A 230 23.23 2.98 -4.96
C LEU A 230 24.51 2.64 -5.73
N GLY A 231 24.59 2.99 -7.02
CA GLY A 231 25.75 2.69 -7.86
C GLY A 231 26.03 1.19 -8.00
N CYS A 232 24.95 0.39 -8.05
CA CYS A 232 25.06 -1.03 -8.35
C CYS A 232 25.32 -1.26 -9.84
N ASN A 233 25.68 -2.48 -10.22
CA ASN A 233 25.97 -2.88 -11.59
C ASN A 233 25.18 -4.13 -12.04
N PHE A 234 23.90 -4.21 -11.62
CA PHE A 234 23.04 -5.31 -12.10
C PHE A 234 22.83 -5.25 -13.61
N ASP A 235 23.03 -6.38 -14.29
CA ASP A 235 22.54 -6.57 -15.65
C ASP A 235 21.08 -7.06 -15.58
N LEU A 236 20.14 -6.17 -15.87
CA LEU A 236 18.71 -6.47 -15.78
C LEU A 236 18.28 -7.58 -16.75
N SER A 237 19.01 -7.78 -17.85
CA SER A 237 18.71 -8.84 -18.81
C SER A 237 18.94 -10.24 -18.26
N GLU A 238 19.75 -10.37 -17.21
CA GLU A 238 20.06 -11.61 -16.51
C GLU A 238 19.04 -12.00 -15.41
N TYR A 239 17.94 -11.23 -15.27
CA TYR A 239 16.91 -11.53 -14.27
C TYR A 239 15.55 -11.75 -14.92
N ILE A 240 14.78 -12.67 -14.33
CA ILE A 240 13.40 -12.99 -14.75
C ILE A 240 12.48 -12.72 -13.57
N HIS A 241 11.38 -12.03 -13.84
CA HIS A 241 10.26 -11.94 -12.90
C HIS A 241 9.63 -13.31 -12.70
N SER A 242 9.32 -13.64 -11.43
CA SER A 242 8.59 -14.85 -11.04
C SER A 242 7.63 -14.48 -9.92
N ALA A 243 6.35 -14.75 -10.10
CA ALA A 243 5.35 -14.60 -9.06
C ALA A 243 4.54 -15.88 -8.92
N PHE A 244 4.32 -16.32 -7.68
CA PHE A 244 3.59 -17.55 -7.36
C PHE A 244 2.86 -17.43 -6.03
N PHE A 245 1.83 -18.27 -5.83
CA PHE A 245 1.13 -18.38 -4.56
C PHE A 245 1.82 -19.37 -3.62
N ASN A 246 2.34 -18.84 -2.51
CA ASN A 246 2.89 -19.65 -1.44
C ASN A 246 1.74 -20.15 -0.54
N LYS A 247 1.28 -21.40 -0.77
CA LYS A 247 0.15 -22.01 -0.03
C LYS A 247 0.40 -22.17 1.47
N LYS A 248 1.66 -22.26 1.87
CA LYS A 248 2.01 -22.43 3.29
C LYS A 248 1.81 -21.14 4.06
N GLU A 249 2.10 -20.04 3.42
CA GLU A 249 2.05 -18.70 4.01
C GLU A 249 0.80 -17.92 3.62
N ASP A 250 -0.06 -18.47 2.74
CA ASP A 250 -1.24 -17.80 2.17
C ASP A 250 -0.93 -16.42 1.55
N ARG A 251 0.12 -16.35 0.74
CA ARG A 251 0.55 -15.10 0.11
C ARG A 251 1.06 -15.29 -1.31
N ILE A 252 0.91 -14.29 -2.15
CA ILE A 252 1.71 -14.18 -3.38
C ILE A 252 3.11 -13.70 -2.98
N GLU A 253 4.11 -14.28 -3.61
CA GLU A 253 5.50 -13.81 -3.54
C GLU A 253 5.98 -13.41 -4.93
N MET A 254 6.60 -12.22 -5.04
CA MET A 254 7.32 -11.81 -6.24
C MET A 254 8.82 -11.95 -6.01
N HIS A 255 9.48 -12.51 -6.98
CA HIS A 255 10.92 -12.74 -6.99
C HIS A 255 11.55 -12.26 -8.30
N LEU A 256 12.82 -11.93 -8.22
CA LEU A 256 13.72 -11.80 -9.38
C LEU A 256 14.66 -12.98 -9.37
N LYS A 257 14.52 -13.87 -10.36
CA LYS A 257 15.32 -15.09 -10.52
C LYS A 257 16.49 -14.85 -11.43
N SER A 258 17.71 -15.18 -11.01
CA SER A 258 18.91 -15.06 -11.82
C SER A 258 18.98 -16.16 -12.91
N LYS A 259 19.32 -15.78 -14.14
CA LYS A 259 19.50 -16.69 -15.29
C LYS A 259 20.87 -17.37 -15.28
N SER A 260 21.87 -16.75 -14.65
CA SER A 260 23.26 -17.20 -14.61
C SER A 260 23.90 -16.81 -13.28
N ASP A 261 25.10 -17.30 -12.99
CA ASP A 261 25.88 -16.82 -11.86
C ASP A 261 26.25 -15.35 -12.08
N GLN A 262 25.93 -14.49 -11.10
CA GLN A 262 26.16 -13.05 -11.16
C GLN A 262 27.02 -12.58 -9.99
N GLU A 263 27.86 -11.59 -10.26
CA GLU A 263 28.54 -10.81 -9.24
C GLU A 263 28.14 -9.35 -9.40
N PHE A 264 27.82 -8.70 -8.31
CA PHE A 264 27.48 -7.27 -8.32
C PHE A 264 28.09 -6.54 -7.11
N ILE A 265 28.25 -5.26 -7.28
CA ILE A 265 28.75 -4.35 -6.24
C ILE A 265 27.64 -3.38 -5.82
N ILE A 266 27.82 -2.80 -4.64
CA ILE A 266 27.07 -1.63 -4.15
C ILE A 266 28.12 -0.56 -3.89
N SER A 267 28.02 0.58 -4.54
CA SER A 267 29.02 1.65 -4.41
C SER A 267 29.25 2.05 -2.95
N GLY A 268 30.50 2.18 -2.55
CA GLY A 268 30.87 2.46 -1.16
C GLY A 268 30.81 1.25 -0.20
N CYS A 269 30.69 0.04 -0.76
CA CYS A 269 30.80 -1.21 -0.03
C CYS A 269 31.97 -2.02 -0.60
N ASP A 270 32.96 -2.39 0.22
CA ASP A 270 34.15 -3.16 -0.21
C ASP A 270 33.86 -4.65 -0.40
N ARG A 271 32.60 -5.01 -0.55
CA ARG A 271 32.13 -6.39 -0.69
C ARG A 271 31.54 -6.64 -2.07
N ILE A 272 31.93 -7.75 -2.70
CA ILE A 272 31.27 -8.30 -3.88
C ILE A 272 30.15 -9.23 -3.41
N PHE A 273 28.94 -8.99 -3.91
CA PHE A 273 27.78 -9.85 -3.71
C PHE A 273 27.70 -10.87 -4.84
N LYS A 274 27.24 -12.07 -4.50
CA LYS A 274 27.07 -13.15 -5.46
C LYS A 274 25.63 -13.64 -5.43
N ILE A 275 25.13 -13.99 -6.60
CA ILE A 275 23.87 -14.69 -6.78
C ILE A 275 24.09 -15.82 -7.80
N SER A 276 23.69 -17.02 -7.45
CA SER A 276 23.87 -18.19 -8.31
C SER A 276 22.77 -18.30 -9.35
N GLN A 277 23.03 -19.03 -10.44
CA GLN A 277 22.00 -19.38 -11.41
C GLN A 277 20.81 -20.04 -10.72
N GLY A 278 19.62 -19.53 -10.98
CA GLY A 278 18.36 -20.02 -10.39
C GLY A 278 18.07 -19.49 -8.99
N GLU A 279 19.02 -18.85 -8.31
CA GLU A 279 18.77 -18.16 -7.03
C GLU A 279 17.84 -16.96 -7.24
N THR A 280 17.07 -16.62 -6.20
CA THR A 280 16.06 -15.57 -6.28
C THR A 280 16.29 -14.46 -5.26
N ILE A 281 15.87 -13.25 -5.63
CA ILE A 281 15.72 -12.12 -4.72
C ILE A 281 14.21 -11.92 -4.51
N HIS A 282 13.72 -12.09 -3.28
CA HIS A 282 12.34 -11.81 -2.90
C HIS A 282 12.12 -10.30 -2.85
N THR A 283 11.18 -9.77 -3.62
CA THR A 283 10.96 -8.33 -3.80
C THR A 283 9.63 -7.84 -3.24
N GLU A 284 8.60 -8.68 -3.23
CA GLU A 284 7.30 -8.35 -2.67
C GLU A 284 6.57 -9.58 -2.18
N ARG A 285 5.82 -9.42 -1.11
CA ARG A 285 4.80 -10.33 -0.65
C ARG A 285 3.44 -9.66 -0.69
N SER A 286 2.39 -10.46 -0.86
CA SER A 286 1.02 -9.99 -0.76
C SER A 286 0.17 -11.06 -0.11
N TYR A 287 -0.01 -10.98 1.21
CA TYR A 287 -0.84 -11.90 1.98
C TYR A 287 -2.29 -11.84 1.51
N LYS A 288 -2.91 -13.02 1.50
CA LYS A 288 -4.35 -13.19 1.27
C LYS A 288 -5.00 -13.62 2.57
N TYR A 289 -6.18 -13.12 2.82
CA TYR A 289 -6.80 -13.21 4.13
C TYR A 289 -8.03 -14.12 4.11
N SER A 290 -8.36 -14.72 5.26
CA SER A 290 -9.69 -15.21 5.59
C SER A 290 -10.35 -14.26 6.59
N ILE A 291 -11.67 -14.37 6.77
CA ILE A 291 -12.40 -13.55 7.74
C ILE A 291 -11.86 -13.75 9.15
N GLU A 292 -11.53 -14.98 9.52
CA GLU A 292 -10.99 -15.32 10.85
C GLU A 292 -9.63 -14.64 11.08
N LYS A 293 -8.74 -14.64 10.08
CA LYS A 293 -7.44 -13.95 10.17
C LYS A 293 -7.62 -12.44 10.31
N ILE A 294 -8.58 -11.84 9.59
CA ILE A 294 -8.90 -10.42 9.71
C ILE A 294 -9.42 -10.09 11.11
N GLN A 295 -10.34 -10.90 11.64
CA GLN A 295 -10.87 -10.71 12.99
C GLN A 295 -9.79 -10.83 14.07
N GLU A 296 -8.94 -11.85 13.98
CA GLU A 296 -7.80 -12.03 14.89
C GLU A 296 -6.85 -10.83 14.84
N LEU A 297 -6.48 -10.38 13.63
CA LEU A 297 -5.60 -9.24 13.42
C LEU A 297 -6.20 -7.96 14.02
N ALA A 298 -7.49 -7.69 13.81
CA ALA A 298 -8.19 -6.54 14.36
C ALA A 298 -8.15 -6.55 15.89
N ILE A 299 -8.58 -7.65 16.53
CA ILE A 299 -8.61 -7.79 18.00
C ILE A 299 -7.21 -7.59 18.58
N ARG A 300 -6.19 -8.25 18.02
CA ARG A 300 -4.80 -8.14 18.53
C ARG A 300 -4.17 -6.77 18.32
N SER A 301 -4.80 -5.93 17.51
CA SER A 301 -4.36 -4.57 17.22
C SER A 301 -5.16 -3.49 17.94
N GLY A 302 -6.13 -3.85 18.80
CA GLY A 302 -6.96 -2.93 19.59
C GLY A 302 -8.14 -2.36 18.80
N PHE A 303 -8.70 -3.17 17.89
CA PHE A 303 -9.89 -2.81 17.12
C PHE A 303 -11.00 -3.84 17.29
N THR A 304 -12.25 -3.38 17.22
CA THR A 304 -13.42 -4.22 16.91
C THR A 304 -13.72 -4.14 15.43
N LEU A 305 -14.15 -5.26 14.85
CA LEU A 305 -14.69 -5.30 13.50
C LEU A 305 -16.15 -4.86 13.55
N GLU A 306 -16.48 -3.72 12.92
CA GLU A 306 -17.84 -3.17 12.88
C GLU A 306 -18.65 -3.75 11.71
N GLU A 307 -18.09 -3.74 10.50
CA GLU A 307 -18.79 -4.14 9.29
C GLU A 307 -17.83 -4.63 8.20
N ILE A 308 -18.31 -5.52 7.35
CA ILE A 308 -17.57 -6.03 6.18
C ILE A 308 -18.39 -5.74 4.93
N PHE A 309 -17.76 -5.12 3.95
CA PHE A 309 -18.31 -4.87 2.62
C PHE A 309 -17.57 -5.73 1.61
N SER A 310 -18.27 -6.65 0.95
CA SER A 310 -17.69 -7.64 0.04
C SER A 310 -18.17 -7.41 -1.39
N ASP A 311 -17.31 -7.72 -2.36
CA ASP A 311 -17.79 -7.87 -3.73
C ASP A 311 -18.64 -9.14 -3.91
N LYS A 312 -19.37 -9.22 -5.00
CA LYS A 312 -20.29 -10.33 -5.31
C LYS A 312 -19.63 -11.73 -5.36
N ASN A 313 -18.31 -11.79 -5.55
CA ASN A 313 -17.55 -13.04 -5.61
C ASN A 313 -16.83 -13.35 -4.31
N ASN A 314 -16.87 -12.46 -3.32
CA ASN A 314 -16.07 -12.51 -2.09
C ASN A 314 -14.56 -12.57 -2.35
N TRP A 315 -14.10 -11.89 -3.39
CA TRP A 315 -12.68 -11.84 -3.73
C TRP A 315 -11.91 -10.79 -2.94
N PHE A 316 -12.62 -9.74 -2.51
CA PHE A 316 -12.04 -8.62 -1.79
C PHE A 316 -13.02 -8.11 -0.73
N ASN A 317 -12.51 -7.66 0.41
CA ASN A 317 -13.31 -7.07 1.46
C ASN A 317 -12.78 -5.69 1.83
N LEU A 318 -13.68 -4.73 1.98
CA LEU A 318 -13.44 -3.53 2.77
C LEU A 318 -13.98 -3.76 4.18
N VAL A 319 -13.12 -3.64 5.16
CA VAL A 319 -13.46 -3.93 6.56
C VAL A 319 -13.40 -2.66 7.38
N MET A 320 -14.54 -2.31 7.97
CA MET A 320 -14.65 -1.19 8.90
C MET A 320 -14.22 -1.63 10.29
N LEU A 321 -13.22 -0.98 10.82
CA LEU A 321 -12.65 -1.20 12.14
C LEU A 321 -12.89 0.02 13.03
N LYS A 322 -13.21 -0.22 14.30
CA LYS A 322 -13.38 0.81 15.32
C LYS A 322 -12.42 0.60 16.47
N PRO A 323 -11.82 1.66 17.02
CA PRO A 323 -11.02 1.59 18.25
C PRO A 323 -11.76 0.93 19.40
N CYS A 324 -11.11 -0.05 20.10
CA CYS A 324 -11.62 -0.63 21.34
C CYS A 324 -11.26 0.27 22.53
#